data_de7729a19fdf9e62bf02a276fff6cd4b
#
_entry.id   de7729a19fdf9e62bf02a276fff6cd4b
#
_cell.length_a   1.000
_cell.length_b   1.000
_cell.length_c   1.000
_cell.angle_alpha   90.00
_cell.angle_beta   90.00
_cell.angle_gamma   90.00
#
_symmetry.space_group_name_H-M   'P 1'
#
loop_
_entity.id
_entity.type
_entity.pdbx_description
1 polymer ?
#
loop_
_entity_poly.entity_id
_entity_poly.type
_entity_poly.pdbx_seq_one_letter_code
_entity_poly.pdbx_strand_id
1 'polypeptide(L)'
;MVDREKVNAAIRLLLEGIGENPDREGLVETPSRIARMYEELYGGMEKDGRDHLVKQFTVENNEIVVEKDITFYSTCEHHLLPFYGKAHIAYIPNGKVVGLSKLARTVDVYARRLQIQERMTIQIAEALADSLNPKGIMVMIEAEHMCMTMRGIKKPGSQTVTTVARGAFKEEHELQRAFMQMVKQ
;
A
#
# COMPACT_ATOMS: atom_id res chain seq x y z
N MET A 1 4.32 -3.58 -17.55
CA MET A 1 4.81 -4.97 -17.26
C MET A 1 6.32 -4.94 -17.05
N VAL A 2 6.86 -5.68 -16.05
CA VAL A 2 8.30 -5.75 -15.78
C VAL A 2 9.01 -6.42 -16.96
N ASP A 3 10.05 -5.76 -17.50
CA ASP A 3 10.90 -6.29 -18.55
C ASP A 3 12.04 -7.08 -17.89
N ARG A 4 11.92 -8.41 -17.91
CA ARG A 4 12.88 -9.31 -17.23
C ARG A 4 14.30 -9.16 -17.77
N GLU A 5 14.45 -8.96 -19.07
CA GLU A 5 15.78 -8.88 -19.70
C GLU A 5 16.50 -7.61 -19.26
N LYS A 6 15.79 -6.47 -19.26
CA LYS A 6 16.35 -5.21 -18.75
C LYS A 6 16.67 -5.26 -17.26
N VAL A 7 15.79 -5.88 -16.44
CA VAL A 7 16.06 -6.04 -15.01
C VAL A 7 17.26 -6.93 -14.79
N ASN A 8 17.36 -8.06 -15.49
CA ASN A 8 18.53 -8.95 -15.40
C ASN A 8 19.84 -8.20 -15.69
N ALA A 9 19.88 -7.45 -16.81
CA ALA A 9 21.06 -6.67 -17.18
C ALA A 9 21.38 -5.58 -16.12
N ALA A 10 20.38 -4.88 -15.62
CA ALA A 10 20.56 -3.85 -14.61
C ALA A 10 21.10 -4.40 -13.27
N ILE A 11 20.58 -5.55 -12.84
CA ILE A 11 21.06 -6.19 -11.60
C ILE A 11 22.49 -6.70 -11.75
N ARG A 12 22.85 -7.24 -12.90
CA ARG A 12 24.24 -7.62 -13.18
C ARG A 12 25.18 -6.42 -13.06
N LEU A 13 24.84 -5.32 -13.71
CA LEU A 13 25.60 -4.06 -13.64
C LEU A 13 25.67 -3.52 -12.20
N LEU A 14 24.58 -3.63 -11.43
CA LEU A 14 24.57 -3.23 -10.03
C LEU A 14 25.58 -4.05 -9.22
N LEU A 15 25.59 -5.38 -9.37
CA LEU A 15 26.53 -6.26 -8.69
C LEU A 15 27.99 -5.89 -9.01
N GLU A 16 28.30 -5.67 -10.26
CA GLU A 16 29.61 -5.20 -10.72
C GLU A 16 29.96 -3.83 -10.12
N GLY A 17 28.98 -2.90 -10.13
CA GLY A 17 29.15 -1.54 -9.62
C GLY A 17 29.39 -1.43 -8.11
N ILE A 18 28.92 -2.39 -7.32
CA ILE A 18 29.23 -2.48 -5.88
C ILE A 18 30.49 -3.30 -5.58
N GLY A 19 31.20 -3.77 -6.62
CA GLY A 19 32.46 -4.51 -6.50
C GLY A 19 32.30 -6.01 -6.29
N GLU A 20 31.11 -6.57 -6.57
CA GLU A 20 30.84 -8.01 -6.44
C GLU A 20 31.09 -8.74 -7.79
N ASN A 21 31.41 -10.03 -7.70
CA ASN A 21 31.52 -10.89 -8.88
C ASN A 21 30.15 -11.53 -9.18
N PRO A 22 29.44 -11.11 -10.26
CA PRO A 22 28.13 -11.64 -10.58
C PRO A 22 28.13 -13.12 -11.01
N ASP A 23 29.30 -13.67 -11.37
CA ASP A 23 29.43 -15.04 -11.87
C ASP A 23 29.73 -16.06 -10.76
N ARG A 24 29.96 -15.61 -9.52
CA ARG A 24 30.15 -16.57 -8.40
C ARG A 24 28.86 -17.34 -8.10
N GLU A 25 28.99 -18.56 -7.62
CA GLU A 25 27.92 -19.53 -7.39
C GLU A 25 26.68 -18.92 -6.69
N GLY A 26 26.86 -18.12 -5.64
CA GLY A 26 25.75 -17.51 -4.90
C GLY A 26 25.03 -16.37 -5.62
N LEU A 27 25.59 -15.79 -6.69
CA LEU A 27 25.05 -14.64 -7.39
C LEU A 27 24.63 -14.88 -8.84
N VAL A 28 25.08 -15.97 -9.49
CA VAL A 28 24.81 -16.26 -10.89
C VAL A 28 23.30 -16.26 -11.24
N GLU A 29 22.45 -16.67 -10.30
CA GLU A 29 21.00 -16.68 -10.49
C GLU A 29 20.30 -15.42 -9.92
N THR A 30 21.01 -14.54 -9.21
CA THR A 30 20.43 -13.36 -8.55
C THR A 30 19.69 -12.44 -9.50
N PRO A 31 20.22 -12.11 -10.70
CA PRO A 31 19.48 -11.26 -11.64
C PRO A 31 18.11 -11.83 -12.01
N SER A 32 18.04 -13.12 -12.33
CA SER A 32 16.78 -13.77 -12.71
C SER A 32 15.79 -13.89 -11.55
N ARG A 33 16.29 -14.12 -10.33
CA ARG A 33 15.46 -14.15 -9.10
C ARG A 33 14.84 -12.79 -8.82
N ILE A 34 15.63 -11.72 -8.93
CA ILE A 34 15.16 -10.34 -8.73
C ILE A 34 14.14 -9.94 -9.82
N ALA A 35 14.38 -10.31 -11.07
CA ALA A 35 13.42 -10.01 -12.13
C ALA A 35 12.05 -10.64 -11.87
N ARG A 36 11.99 -11.91 -11.43
CA ARG A 36 10.74 -12.57 -11.03
C ARG A 36 10.11 -11.92 -9.79
N MET A 37 10.92 -11.59 -8.80
CA MET A 37 10.46 -10.90 -7.58
C MET A 37 9.80 -9.56 -7.91
N TYR A 38 10.37 -8.79 -8.83
CA TYR A 38 9.82 -7.49 -9.22
C TYR A 38 8.49 -7.57 -9.98
N GLU A 39 8.20 -8.68 -10.67
CA GLU A 39 6.86 -8.90 -11.23
C GLU A 39 5.80 -8.97 -10.14
N GLU A 40 6.14 -9.55 -8.99
CA GLU A 40 5.24 -9.58 -7.83
C GLU A 40 5.19 -8.22 -7.13
N LEU A 41 6.35 -7.65 -6.77
CA LEU A 41 6.43 -6.42 -5.98
C LEU A 41 5.86 -5.19 -6.72
N TYR A 42 5.94 -5.17 -8.05
CA TYR A 42 5.44 -4.07 -8.88
C TYR A 42 4.23 -4.45 -9.72
N GLY A 43 3.57 -5.56 -9.40
CA GLY A 43 2.39 -6.06 -10.10
C GLY A 43 1.14 -5.16 -10.00
N GLY A 44 1.19 -4.11 -9.21
CA GLY A 44 0.15 -3.08 -9.09
C GLY A 44 0.31 -1.88 -10.03
N MET A 45 1.46 -1.71 -10.71
CA MET A 45 1.77 -0.49 -11.48
C MET A 45 0.77 -0.22 -12.62
N GLU A 46 0.30 -1.26 -13.29
CA GLU A 46 -0.62 -1.17 -14.43
C GLU A 46 -2.08 -1.49 -14.05
N LYS A 47 -2.38 -1.70 -12.78
CA LYS A 47 -3.73 -2.06 -12.29
C LYS A 47 -4.40 -0.86 -11.64
N ASP A 48 -5.71 -0.86 -11.63
CA ASP A 48 -6.50 0.10 -10.87
C ASP A 48 -7.16 -0.62 -9.67
N GLY A 49 -7.02 -0.06 -8.48
CA GLY A 49 -7.66 -0.61 -7.28
C GLY A 49 -9.19 -0.63 -7.37
N ARG A 50 -9.77 0.27 -8.17
CA ARG A 50 -11.22 0.35 -8.43
C ARG A 50 -11.78 -0.91 -9.09
N ASP A 51 -10.99 -1.64 -9.85
CA ASP A 51 -11.42 -2.90 -10.50
C ASP A 51 -11.90 -3.94 -9.48
N HIS A 52 -11.37 -3.89 -8.25
CA HIS A 52 -11.80 -4.77 -7.17
C HIS A 52 -13.12 -4.33 -6.52
N LEU A 53 -13.55 -3.09 -6.69
CA LEU A 53 -14.69 -2.48 -6.01
C LEU A 53 -15.99 -2.48 -6.82
N VAL A 54 -15.97 -3.06 -8.02
CA VAL A 54 -17.12 -3.09 -8.95
C VAL A 54 -18.29 -3.90 -8.36
N LYS A 55 -18.02 -5.05 -7.72
CA LYS A 55 -19.07 -5.90 -7.14
C LYS A 55 -19.46 -5.40 -5.76
N GLN A 56 -20.63 -4.81 -5.67
CA GLN A 56 -21.21 -4.22 -4.47
C GLN A 56 -22.50 -4.94 -4.08
N PHE A 57 -22.90 -4.80 -2.81
CA PHE A 57 -24.09 -5.38 -2.24
C PHE A 57 -24.94 -4.27 -1.62
N THR A 58 -26.26 -4.35 -1.80
CA THR A 58 -27.19 -3.41 -1.18
C THR A 58 -27.32 -3.69 0.32
N VAL A 59 -27.33 -2.65 1.13
CA VAL A 59 -27.57 -2.70 2.57
C VAL A 59 -28.53 -1.59 2.97
N GLU A 60 -29.37 -1.86 3.96
CA GLU A 60 -30.28 -0.87 4.52
C GLU A 60 -29.60 -0.05 5.62
N ASN A 61 -28.67 -0.66 6.34
CA ASN A 61 -27.90 -0.03 7.41
C ASN A 61 -26.72 0.76 6.85
N ASN A 62 -26.57 2.01 7.32
CA ASN A 62 -25.46 2.90 6.94
C ASN A 62 -24.50 3.16 8.13
N GLU A 63 -24.39 2.18 9.05
CA GLU A 63 -23.42 2.26 10.12
C GLU A 63 -21.99 2.16 9.60
N ILE A 64 -21.05 2.68 10.38
CA ILE A 64 -19.64 2.67 10.02
C ILE A 64 -19.12 1.23 9.82
N VAL A 65 -18.45 1.00 8.72
CA VAL A 65 -17.71 -0.24 8.45
C VAL A 65 -16.23 0.05 8.63
N VAL A 66 -15.55 -0.76 9.43
CA VAL A 66 -14.10 -0.64 9.66
C VAL A 66 -13.42 -1.96 9.30
N GLU A 67 -12.43 -1.89 8.44
CA GLU A 67 -11.47 -2.97 8.17
C GLU A 67 -10.11 -2.49 8.62
N LYS A 68 -9.51 -3.18 9.58
CA LYS A 68 -8.24 -2.78 10.19
C LYS A 68 -7.17 -3.84 10.06
N ASP A 69 -5.94 -3.45 10.35
CA ASP A 69 -4.77 -4.33 10.35
C ASP A 69 -4.48 -5.00 8.99
N ILE A 70 -4.86 -4.35 7.89
CA ILE A 70 -4.53 -4.82 6.55
C ILE A 70 -3.02 -4.68 6.35
N THR A 71 -2.30 -5.79 6.48
CA THR A 71 -0.85 -5.81 6.28
C THR A 71 -0.51 -5.52 4.83
N PHE A 72 0.48 -4.67 4.60
CA PHE A 72 1.00 -4.37 3.27
C PHE A 72 2.52 -4.29 3.27
N TYR A 73 3.10 -4.49 2.09
CA TYR A 73 4.50 -4.24 1.76
C TYR A 73 4.56 -3.36 0.52
N SER A 74 5.41 -2.32 0.55
CA SER A 74 5.58 -1.39 -0.55
C SER A 74 7.06 -1.03 -0.71
N THR A 75 7.39 -0.31 -1.78
CA THR A 75 8.75 0.13 -2.07
C THR A 75 8.82 1.65 -2.12
N CYS A 76 9.66 2.23 -1.26
CA CYS A 76 9.94 3.66 -1.27
C CYS A 76 10.59 4.06 -2.61
N GLU A 77 9.97 4.99 -3.34
CA GLU A 77 10.45 5.41 -4.65
C GLU A 77 11.80 6.13 -4.61
N HIS A 78 12.17 6.72 -3.47
CA HIS A 78 13.43 7.48 -3.35
C HIS A 78 14.68 6.61 -3.22
N HIS A 79 14.53 5.39 -2.66
CA HIS A 79 15.69 4.55 -2.33
C HIS A 79 15.55 3.09 -2.78
N LEU A 80 14.41 2.71 -3.36
CA LEU A 80 14.04 1.33 -3.72
C LEU A 80 14.12 0.36 -2.52
N LEU A 81 14.00 0.88 -1.30
CA LEU A 81 13.96 0.10 -0.09
C LEU A 81 12.51 -0.11 0.37
N PRO A 82 12.21 -1.24 1.04
CA PRO A 82 10.85 -1.50 1.50
C PRO A 82 10.39 -0.52 2.56
N PHE A 83 9.08 -0.25 2.58
CA PHE A 83 8.34 0.15 3.76
C PHE A 83 7.13 -0.76 3.89
N TYR A 84 6.74 -1.05 5.10
CA TYR A 84 5.68 -2.02 5.39
C TYR A 84 4.96 -1.66 6.67
N GLY A 85 3.73 -2.12 6.79
CA GLY A 85 2.92 -1.77 7.95
C GLY A 85 1.49 -2.23 7.83
N LYS A 86 0.59 -1.40 8.36
CA LYS A 86 -0.85 -1.65 8.42
C LYS A 86 -1.62 -0.51 7.76
N ALA A 87 -2.60 -0.88 6.97
CA ALA A 87 -3.62 0.04 6.50
C ALA A 87 -4.94 -0.23 7.23
N HIS A 88 -5.64 0.84 7.58
CA HIS A 88 -6.93 0.80 8.23
C HIS A 88 -7.90 1.66 7.43
N ILE A 89 -9.06 1.12 7.15
CA ILE A 89 -10.08 1.75 6.30
C ILE A 89 -11.38 1.80 7.07
N ALA A 90 -11.98 2.99 7.17
CA ALA A 90 -13.35 3.17 7.63
C ALA A 90 -14.17 3.83 6.55
N TYR A 91 -15.42 3.41 6.37
CA TYR A 91 -16.38 4.13 5.53
C TYR A 91 -17.80 4.00 6.08
N ILE A 92 -18.61 5.01 5.79
CA ILE A 92 -20.05 5.02 6.08
C ILE A 92 -20.76 4.73 4.77
N PRO A 93 -21.42 3.57 4.63
CA PRO A 93 -22.13 3.21 3.41
C PRO A 93 -23.17 4.25 2.99
N ASN A 94 -23.44 4.31 1.70
CA ASN A 94 -24.56 5.03 1.14
C ASN A 94 -25.44 4.04 0.37
N GLY A 95 -26.06 3.12 1.15
CA GLY A 95 -26.90 2.03 0.62
C GLY A 95 -26.13 0.86 -0.01
N LYS A 96 -24.80 0.92 -0.09
CA LYS A 96 -23.98 -0.14 -0.70
C LYS A 96 -22.71 -0.42 0.09
N VAL A 97 -22.34 -1.70 0.15
CA VAL A 97 -21.07 -2.19 0.72
C VAL A 97 -20.32 -3.05 -0.28
N VAL A 98 -19.03 -3.21 -0.05
CA VAL A 98 -18.15 -4.10 -0.81
C VAL A 98 -17.65 -5.23 0.07
N GLY A 99 -17.30 -6.38 -0.53
CA GLY A 99 -16.72 -7.48 0.23
C GLY A 99 -15.38 -7.08 0.87
N LEU A 100 -15.15 -7.42 2.15
CA LEU A 100 -13.99 -7.01 2.95
C LEU A 100 -12.65 -7.33 2.24
N SER A 101 -12.54 -8.51 1.64
CA SER A 101 -11.36 -8.90 0.86
C SER A 101 -11.03 -7.95 -0.31
N LYS A 102 -12.00 -7.16 -0.77
CA LYS A 102 -11.80 -6.20 -1.86
C LYS A 102 -11.08 -4.94 -1.37
N LEU A 103 -11.31 -4.56 -0.12
CA LEU A 103 -10.57 -3.48 0.53
C LEU A 103 -9.08 -3.81 0.61
N ALA A 104 -8.76 -5.01 1.11
CA ALA A 104 -7.37 -5.48 1.18
C ALA A 104 -6.71 -5.56 -0.21
N ARG A 105 -7.42 -6.06 -1.23
CA ARG A 105 -6.90 -6.10 -2.61
C ARG A 105 -6.67 -4.70 -3.19
N THR A 106 -7.50 -3.73 -2.85
CA THR A 106 -7.30 -2.33 -3.26
C THR A 106 -6.03 -1.76 -2.63
N VAL A 107 -5.79 -2.03 -1.34
CA VAL A 107 -4.52 -1.68 -0.67
C VAL A 107 -3.34 -2.30 -1.40
N ASP A 108 -3.39 -3.60 -1.72
CA ASP A 108 -2.31 -4.32 -2.42
C ASP A 108 -1.98 -3.71 -3.79
N VAL A 109 -2.99 -3.31 -4.57
CA VAL A 109 -2.75 -2.68 -5.89
C VAL A 109 -1.93 -1.41 -5.76
N TYR A 110 -2.24 -0.57 -4.76
CA TYR A 110 -1.51 0.68 -4.58
C TYR A 110 -0.19 0.50 -3.82
N ALA A 111 -0.08 -0.52 -2.97
CA ALA A 111 1.16 -0.86 -2.29
C ALA A 111 2.22 -1.46 -3.23
N ARG A 112 1.82 -2.31 -4.19
CA ARG A 112 2.72 -2.98 -5.13
C ARG A 112 3.18 -2.08 -6.28
N ARG A 113 3.77 -0.93 -5.91
CA ARG A 113 4.29 0.13 -6.80
C ARG A 113 5.52 0.77 -6.17
N LEU A 114 6.20 1.62 -6.92
CA LEU A 114 7.09 2.62 -6.35
C LEU A 114 6.23 3.73 -5.72
N GLN A 115 6.34 3.94 -4.41
CA GLN A 115 5.42 4.77 -3.64
C GLN A 115 6.09 5.75 -2.69
N ILE A 116 5.33 6.76 -2.33
CA ILE A 116 5.43 7.46 -1.05
C ILE A 116 4.15 7.22 -0.27
N GLN A 117 4.26 7.09 1.05
CA GLN A 117 3.15 6.68 1.91
C GLN A 117 1.95 7.63 1.80
N GLU A 118 2.18 8.93 1.74
CA GLU A 118 1.14 9.95 1.61
C GLU A 118 0.32 9.79 0.34
N ARG A 119 0.99 9.57 -0.80
CA ARG A 119 0.31 9.32 -2.09
C ARG A 119 -0.48 8.02 -2.06
N MET A 120 0.08 6.95 -1.50
CA MET A 120 -0.60 5.67 -1.36
C MET A 120 -1.89 5.81 -0.54
N THR A 121 -1.83 6.52 0.59
CA THR A 121 -3.00 6.79 1.45
C THR A 121 -4.10 7.52 0.69
N ILE A 122 -3.73 8.55 -0.08
CA ILE A 122 -4.67 9.31 -0.91
C ILE A 122 -5.29 8.41 -1.99
N GLN A 123 -4.49 7.66 -2.72
CA GLN A 123 -4.96 6.80 -3.82
C GLN A 123 -5.95 5.73 -3.34
N ILE A 124 -5.71 5.12 -2.17
CA ILE A 124 -6.63 4.16 -1.57
C ILE A 124 -7.96 4.85 -1.22
N ALA A 125 -7.90 6.00 -0.55
CA ALA A 125 -9.10 6.74 -0.17
C ALA A 125 -9.94 7.18 -1.38
N GLU A 126 -9.30 7.69 -2.42
CA GLU A 126 -9.98 8.15 -3.65
C GLU A 126 -10.58 6.98 -4.42
N ALA A 127 -9.87 5.86 -4.56
CA ALA A 127 -10.43 4.69 -5.23
C ALA A 127 -11.72 4.19 -4.55
N LEU A 128 -11.75 4.19 -3.23
CA LEU A 128 -12.93 3.80 -2.46
C LEU A 128 -14.04 4.86 -2.54
N ALA A 129 -13.69 6.14 -2.44
CA ALA A 129 -14.65 7.24 -2.55
C ALA A 129 -15.35 7.24 -3.92
N ASP A 130 -14.58 7.13 -4.99
CA ASP A 130 -15.09 7.13 -6.37
C ASP A 130 -15.97 5.90 -6.65
N SER A 131 -15.59 4.73 -6.14
CA SER A 131 -16.28 3.48 -6.46
C SER A 131 -17.53 3.24 -5.62
N LEU A 132 -17.50 3.59 -4.32
CA LEU A 132 -18.58 3.29 -3.38
C LEU A 132 -19.51 4.48 -3.13
N ASN A 133 -19.08 5.69 -3.48
CA ASN A 133 -19.78 6.94 -3.17
C ASN A 133 -20.31 6.96 -1.72
N PRO A 134 -19.45 6.68 -0.71
CA PRO A 134 -19.88 6.57 0.67
C PRO A 134 -20.23 7.95 1.23
N LYS A 135 -20.98 8.01 2.33
CA LYS A 135 -21.26 9.28 3.04
C LYS A 135 -19.98 9.87 3.64
N GLY A 136 -19.01 9.03 3.94
CA GLY A 136 -17.70 9.44 4.43
C GLY A 136 -16.73 8.27 4.38
N ILE A 137 -15.45 8.58 4.28
CA ILE A 137 -14.35 7.62 4.30
C ILE A 137 -13.16 8.18 5.05
N MET A 138 -12.46 7.30 5.76
CA MET A 138 -11.17 7.58 6.37
C MET A 138 -10.22 6.42 6.14
N VAL A 139 -9.02 6.74 5.69
CA VAL A 139 -7.92 5.78 5.54
C VAL A 139 -6.77 6.24 6.42
N MET A 140 -6.21 5.31 7.19
CA MET A 140 -4.98 5.51 7.96
C MET A 140 -3.98 4.43 7.57
N ILE A 141 -2.73 4.84 7.39
CA ILE A 141 -1.60 3.94 7.16
C ILE A 141 -0.54 4.25 8.22
N GLU A 142 -0.05 3.22 8.85
CA GLU A 142 1.11 3.28 9.73
C GLU A 142 2.17 2.29 9.25
N ALA A 143 3.41 2.75 9.08
CA ALA A 143 4.47 1.96 8.49
C ALA A 143 5.86 2.30 9.02
N GLU A 144 6.70 1.29 9.03
CA GLU A 144 8.14 1.41 9.20
C GLU A 144 8.83 1.49 7.84
N HIS A 145 9.77 2.41 7.72
CA HIS A 145 10.51 2.68 6.48
C HIS A 145 11.96 2.24 6.59
N MET A 146 12.37 1.24 5.83
CA MET A 146 13.76 0.73 5.85
C MET A 146 14.77 1.81 5.43
N CYS A 147 14.38 2.77 4.62
CA CYS A 147 15.23 3.91 4.26
C CYS A 147 15.57 4.83 5.46
N MET A 148 14.78 4.78 6.54
CA MET A 148 15.02 5.50 7.79
C MET A 148 15.66 4.64 8.86
N THR A 149 15.41 3.33 8.85
CA THR A 149 15.85 2.45 9.94
C THR A 149 17.22 1.83 9.72
N MET A 150 17.51 1.31 8.52
CA MET A 150 18.73 0.54 8.24
C MET A 150 19.92 1.37 7.76
N ARG A 151 19.70 2.61 7.29
CA ARG A 151 20.73 3.51 6.73
C ARG A 151 20.41 4.97 7.04
N GLY A 152 21.31 5.89 6.67
CA GLY A 152 21.11 7.33 6.86
C GLY A 152 20.96 7.69 8.34
N ILE A 153 19.76 8.15 8.71
CA ILE A 153 19.48 8.61 10.08
C ILE A 153 19.41 7.48 11.13
N LYS A 154 19.22 6.22 10.70
CA LYS A 154 19.24 5.01 11.55
C LYS A 154 18.32 5.12 12.77
N LYS A 155 17.01 5.21 12.55
CA LYS A 155 15.98 5.28 13.61
C LYS A 155 15.07 4.05 13.57
N PRO A 156 15.55 2.87 14.04
CA PRO A 156 14.70 1.70 14.13
C PRO A 156 13.53 1.93 15.10
N GLY A 157 12.37 1.34 14.79
CA GLY A 157 11.13 1.53 15.56
C GLY A 157 10.40 2.85 15.31
N SER A 158 10.96 3.73 14.47
CA SER A 158 10.23 4.93 14.01
C SER A 158 9.13 4.53 13.05
N GLN A 159 7.90 4.96 13.33
CA GLN A 159 6.74 4.73 12.47
C GLN A 159 6.22 6.05 11.90
N THR A 160 5.84 6.02 10.63
CA THR A 160 5.15 7.13 9.97
C THR A 160 3.66 6.81 9.91
N VAL A 161 2.83 7.76 10.34
CA VAL A 161 1.37 7.65 10.26
C VAL A 161 0.84 8.69 9.29
N THR A 162 0.05 8.26 8.32
CA THR A 162 -0.64 9.14 7.37
C THR A 162 -2.14 8.87 7.40
N THR A 163 -2.94 9.93 7.29
CA THR A 163 -4.41 9.84 7.29
C THR A 163 -5.02 10.66 6.19
N VAL A 164 -6.12 10.16 5.62
CA VAL A 164 -6.96 10.88 4.66
C VAL A 164 -8.42 10.69 5.05
N ALA A 165 -9.16 11.79 5.19
CA ALA A 165 -10.58 11.81 5.47
C ALA A 165 -11.36 12.54 4.36
N ARG A 166 -12.55 12.05 4.00
CA ARG A 166 -13.48 12.65 3.04
C ARG A 166 -14.92 12.54 3.56
N GLY A 167 -15.81 13.42 3.06
CA GLY A 167 -17.22 13.47 3.47
C GLY A 167 -17.37 13.62 4.98
N ALA A 168 -18.29 12.89 5.59
CA ALA A 168 -18.59 12.98 7.01
C ALA A 168 -17.36 12.88 7.93
N PHE A 169 -16.40 12.03 7.62
CA PHE A 169 -15.15 11.95 8.41
C PHE A 169 -14.31 13.23 8.35
N LYS A 170 -14.43 14.04 7.30
CA LYS A 170 -13.74 15.34 7.21
C LYS A 170 -14.44 16.41 8.04
N GLU A 171 -15.77 16.34 8.13
CA GLU A 171 -16.62 17.35 8.77
C GLU A 171 -16.82 17.08 10.26
N GLU A 172 -16.86 15.81 10.66
CA GLU A 172 -17.18 15.38 12.03
C GLU A 172 -15.97 14.78 12.73
N HIS A 173 -15.30 15.56 13.56
CA HIS A 173 -14.12 15.11 14.31
C HIS A 173 -14.40 13.94 15.28
N GLU A 174 -15.65 13.75 15.71
CA GLU A 174 -16.03 12.62 16.56
C GLU A 174 -15.94 11.29 15.82
N LEU A 175 -16.29 11.25 14.53
CA LEU A 175 -16.13 10.07 13.70
C LEU A 175 -14.65 9.70 13.55
N GLN A 176 -13.76 10.69 13.37
CA GLN A 176 -12.32 10.45 13.33
C GLN A 176 -11.83 9.86 14.67
N ARG A 177 -12.27 10.41 15.80
CA ARG A 177 -11.89 9.88 17.13
C ARG A 177 -12.39 8.46 17.34
N ALA A 178 -13.63 8.16 16.96
CA ALA A 178 -14.20 6.83 17.04
C ALA A 178 -13.39 5.82 16.21
N PHE A 179 -13.06 6.16 14.96
CA PHE A 179 -12.20 5.33 14.11
C PHE A 179 -10.82 5.08 14.76
N MET A 180 -10.16 6.13 15.24
CA MET A 180 -8.85 5.99 15.90
C MET A 180 -8.92 5.12 17.17
N GLN A 181 -10.03 5.13 17.89
CA GLN A 181 -10.24 4.23 19.04
C GLN A 181 -10.39 2.77 18.59
N MET A 182 -11.18 2.51 17.53
CA MET A 182 -11.36 1.16 16.98
C MET A 182 -10.05 0.57 16.45
N VAL A 183 -9.18 1.39 15.86
CA VAL A 183 -7.87 0.94 15.35
C VAL A 183 -6.91 0.58 16.51
N LYS A 184 -6.94 1.30 17.63
CA LYS A 184 -6.03 1.09 18.77
C LYS A 184 -6.38 -0.12 19.65
N GLN A 185 -7.59 -0.68 19.53
CA GLN A 185 -8.01 -1.89 20.23
C GLN A 185 -7.49 -3.16 19.55
#